data_6d198a47e1b54c541dc74bb45e9ae2ef
#
_entry.id   6d198a47e1b54c541dc74bb45e9ae2ef
#
_cell.length_a   1.000
_cell.length_b   1.000
_cell.length_c   1.000
_cell.angle_alpha   90.00
_cell.angle_beta   90.00
_cell.angle_gamma   90.00
#
_symmetry.space_group_name_H-M   'P 1'
#
loop_
_entity.id
_entity.type
_entity.pdbx_description
1 polymer ?
#
loop_
_entity_poly.entity_id
_entity_poly.type
_entity_poly.pdbx_seq_one_letter_code
_entity_poly.pdbx_strand_id
1 'polypeptide(L)'
;MKKTPWGQRICVVAACLALTMLLAPRPVSPAIKNIAVVMSAGSKIEDVQLSELMKLCKGVQKTWIEGKSFTLVMTDPASPDMHAAIQKLFNMTPVDLKTAIPKINETRTVIRIVDSDVDLLRTVGATPGAVGIVDVYAINSSVKVIRVDGKLPFDVGYALKGN
;
A
#
# COMPACT_ATOMS: atom_id res chain seq x y z
N MET A 1 36.04 5.19 -66.51
CA MET A 1 34.71 5.35 -65.98
C MET A 1 34.53 4.34 -64.86
N LYS A 2 34.55 4.77 -63.55
CA LYS A 2 34.40 3.92 -62.40
C LYS A 2 32.96 4.09 -61.91
N LYS A 3 32.15 3.05 -62.05
CA LYS A 3 30.77 3.00 -61.50
C LYS A 3 30.84 2.70 -60.00
N THR A 4 30.44 3.63 -59.18
CA THR A 4 30.27 3.46 -57.74
C THR A 4 29.00 2.60 -57.45
N PRO A 5 29.07 1.57 -56.59
CA PRO A 5 27.93 0.73 -56.31
C PRO A 5 27.01 1.42 -55.26
N TRP A 6 25.97 2.05 -55.74
CA TRP A 6 24.95 2.73 -54.90
C TRP A 6 24.12 1.74 -54.08
N GLY A 7 24.15 0.46 -54.46
CA GLY A 7 23.32 -0.56 -53.78
C GLY A 7 23.79 -0.99 -52.38
N GLN A 8 25.07 -0.80 -52.04
CA GLN A 8 25.59 -1.24 -50.72
C GLN A 8 25.26 -0.30 -49.55
N ARG A 9 24.95 0.96 -49.83
CA ARG A 9 24.64 1.94 -48.78
C ARG A 9 23.19 1.81 -48.22
N ILE A 10 22.28 1.26 -49.01
CA ILE A 10 20.86 1.11 -48.62
C ILE A 10 20.69 -0.06 -47.66
N CYS A 11 21.46 -1.15 -47.79
CA CYS A 11 21.33 -2.31 -46.88
C CYS A 11 21.85 -2.04 -45.47
N VAL A 12 22.84 -1.15 -45.29
CA VAL A 12 23.41 -0.85 -43.97
C VAL A 12 22.46 0.03 -43.15
N VAL A 13 21.74 0.95 -43.80
CA VAL A 13 20.77 1.83 -43.12
C VAL A 13 19.51 1.05 -42.69
N ALA A 14 19.05 0.08 -43.49
CA ALA A 14 17.94 -0.77 -43.16
C ALA A 14 18.24 -1.73 -41.99
N ALA A 15 19.47 -2.23 -41.87
CA ALA A 15 19.90 -3.11 -40.79
C ALA A 15 20.01 -2.35 -39.41
N CYS A 16 20.43 -1.08 -39.43
CA CYS A 16 20.49 -0.27 -38.22
C CYS A 16 19.10 0.13 -37.66
N LEU A 17 18.12 0.34 -38.54
CA LEU A 17 16.74 0.66 -38.13
C LEU A 17 16.01 -0.53 -37.51
N ALA A 18 16.32 -1.75 -37.89
CA ALA A 18 15.72 -2.96 -37.31
C ALA A 18 16.23 -3.29 -35.91
N LEU A 19 17.46 -2.87 -35.57
CA LEU A 19 18.09 -3.17 -34.28
C LEU A 19 17.64 -2.22 -33.16
N THR A 20 17.11 -1.04 -33.49
CA THR A 20 16.65 -0.07 -32.49
C THR A 20 15.23 -0.36 -31.94
N MET A 21 14.46 -1.24 -32.56
CA MET A 21 13.13 -1.62 -32.08
C MET A 21 13.13 -2.66 -30.94
N LEU A 22 14.26 -3.29 -30.62
CA LEU A 22 14.35 -4.30 -29.55
C LEU A 22 14.59 -3.72 -28.15
N LEU A 23 14.80 -2.42 -28.01
CA LEU A 23 15.00 -1.76 -26.70
C LEU A 23 13.80 -0.92 -26.25
N ALA A 24 12.59 -1.25 -26.68
CA ALA A 24 11.42 -0.63 -26.07
C ALA A 24 11.37 -1.02 -24.58
N PRO A 25 11.35 -0.04 -23.65
CA PRO A 25 11.20 -0.36 -22.24
C PRO A 25 9.89 -1.12 -22.07
N ARG A 26 9.97 -2.35 -21.56
CA ARG A 26 8.79 -3.13 -21.24
C ARG A 26 8.02 -2.35 -20.18
N PRO A 27 6.69 -2.14 -20.33
CA PRO A 27 5.91 -1.55 -19.27
C PRO A 27 6.06 -2.44 -18.04
N VAL A 28 6.69 -1.92 -16.99
CA VAL A 28 6.74 -2.57 -15.70
C VAL A 28 5.31 -2.50 -15.17
N SER A 29 4.59 -3.60 -15.25
CA SER A 29 3.29 -3.72 -14.57
C SER A 29 3.55 -3.45 -13.10
N PRO A 30 2.80 -2.53 -12.46
CA PRO A 30 2.92 -2.33 -11.03
C PRO A 30 2.69 -3.68 -10.34
N ALA A 31 3.67 -4.13 -9.57
CA ALA A 31 3.54 -5.36 -8.80
C ALA A 31 2.34 -5.16 -7.85
N ILE A 32 1.36 -6.07 -7.93
CA ILE A 32 0.24 -6.09 -6.99
C ILE A 32 0.83 -6.32 -5.62
N LYS A 33 0.86 -5.29 -4.79
CA LYS A 33 1.29 -5.43 -3.40
C LYS A 33 0.18 -6.02 -2.56
N ASN A 34 0.52 -7.02 -1.77
CA ASN A 34 -0.39 -7.63 -0.82
C ASN A 34 -0.31 -6.84 0.49
N ILE A 35 -1.27 -5.96 0.69
CA ILE A 35 -1.37 -5.13 1.89
C ILE A 35 -1.92 -5.95 3.05
N ALA A 36 -1.25 -5.91 4.18
CA ALA A 36 -1.67 -6.53 5.43
C ALA A 36 -2.10 -5.48 6.45
N VAL A 37 -3.06 -5.86 7.28
CA VAL A 37 -3.41 -5.14 8.50
C VAL A 37 -2.64 -5.81 9.64
N VAL A 38 -1.84 -5.02 10.36
CA VAL A 38 -0.97 -5.52 11.41
C VAL A 38 -1.24 -4.81 12.74
N MET A 39 -1.04 -5.53 13.84
CA MET A 39 -1.05 -5.01 15.21
C MET A 39 0.20 -5.48 15.95
N SER A 40 0.46 -4.91 17.14
CA SER A 40 1.50 -5.41 18.03
C SER A 40 1.38 -6.93 18.22
N ALA A 41 2.50 -7.65 18.24
CA ALA A 41 2.55 -9.09 18.45
C ALA A 41 1.84 -9.51 19.75
N GLY A 42 1.83 -8.66 20.78
CA GLY A 42 1.14 -8.88 22.05
C GLY A 42 -0.36 -8.54 22.06
N SER A 43 -0.94 -8.08 20.94
CA SER A 43 -2.38 -7.81 20.86
C SER A 43 -3.20 -9.10 21.01
N LYS A 44 -4.36 -9.02 21.65
CA LYS A 44 -5.32 -10.15 21.72
C LYS A 44 -6.27 -10.19 20.52
N ILE A 45 -6.33 -9.10 19.75
CA ILE A 45 -7.19 -9.00 18.57
C ILE A 45 -6.55 -9.84 17.45
N GLU A 46 -7.32 -10.77 16.87
CA GLU A 46 -6.89 -11.66 15.78
C GLU A 46 -7.67 -11.44 14.49
N ASP A 47 -8.88 -10.89 14.61
CA ASP A 47 -9.79 -10.62 13.50
C ASP A 47 -10.52 -9.29 13.75
N VAL A 48 -10.86 -8.60 12.67
CA VAL A 48 -11.66 -7.38 12.69
C VAL A 48 -12.60 -7.37 11.50
N GLN A 49 -13.85 -6.97 11.73
CA GLN A 49 -14.79 -6.73 10.64
C GLN A 49 -14.34 -5.50 9.85
N LEU A 50 -14.37 -5.57 8.52
CA LEU A 50 -14.02 -4.43 7.66
C LEU A 50 -14.85 -3.19 8.01
N SER A 51 -16.14 -3.38 8.29
CA SER A 51 -17.05 -2.31 8.68
C SER A 51 -16.64 -1.62 9.99
N GLU A 52 -16.12 -2.36 10.96
CA GLU A 52 -15.59 -1.82 12.22
C GLU A 52 -14.29 -1.06 11.96
N LEU A 53 -13.36 -1.65 11.21
CA LEU A 53 -12.11 -1.00 10.83
C LEU A 53 -12.36 0.33 10.10
N MET A 54 -13.34 0.38 9.20
CA MET A 54 -13.74 1.62 8.52
C MET A 54 -14.26 2.70 9.50
N LYS A 55 -15.06 2.33 10.50
CA LYS A 55 -15.56 3.28 11.53
C LYS A 55 -14.41 3.82 12.38
N LEU A 56 -13.47 2.97 12.75
CA LEU A 56 -12.26 3.34 13.49
C LEU A 56 -11.38 4.30 12.68
N CYS A 57 -11.10 3.97 11.42
CA CYS A 57 -10.29 4.79 10.51
C CYS A 57 -10.91 6.18 10.26
N LYS A 58 -12.21 6.26 10.12
CA LYS A 58 -12.94 7.54 9.93
C LYS A 58 -13.13 8.34 11.23
N GLY A 59 -12.67 7.83 12.37
CA GLY A 59 -12.82 8.49 13.68
C GLY A 59 -14.24 8.47 14.23
N VAL A 60 -15.19 7.74 13.61
CA VAL A 60 -16.56 7.55 14.10
C VAL A 60 -16.54 6.73 15.39
N GLN A 61 -15.74 5.68 15.42
CA GLN A 61 -15.43 4.91 16.62
C GLN A 61 -14.04 5.27 17.11
N LYS A 62 -13.88 5.48 18.43
CA LYS A 62 -12.62 5.99 18.99
C LYS A 62 -11.74 4.92 19.61
N THR A 63 -12.34 3.81 20.02
CA THR A 63 -11.67 2.74 20.74
C THR A 63 -12.06 1.38 20.20
N TRP A 64 -11.17 0.42 20.36
CA TRP A 64 -11.48 -0.99 20.19
C TRP A 64 -12.51 -1.46 21.21
N ILE A 65 -13.16 -2.61 20.96
CA ILE A 65 -14.07 -3.28 21.92
C ILE A 65 -13.39 -3.48 23.28
N GLU A 66 -12.07 -3.70 23.30
CA GLU A 66 -11.25 -3.84 24.51
C GLU A 66 -10.97 -2.49 25.23
N GLY A 67 -11.51 -1.37 24.77
CA GLY A 67 -11.32 -0.05 25.37
C GLY A 67 -10.00 0.65 25.05
N LYS A 68 -9.11 0.02 24.28
CA LYS A 68 -7.84 0.65 23.83
C LYS A 68 -8.11 1.68 22.75
N SER A 69 -7.40 2.80 22.80
CA SER A 69 -7.48 3.84 21.77
C SER A 69 -7.00 3.30 20.43
N PHE A 70 -7.76 3.54 19.37
CA PHE A 70 -7.38 3.22 18.01
C PHE A 70 -6.45 4.28 17.44
N THR A 71 -5.39 3.88 16.78
CA THR A 71 -4.53 4.73 15.95
C THR A 71 -4.12 3.95 14.71
N LEU A 72 -4.43 4.47 13.53
CA LEU A 72 -3.97 3.93 12.26
C LEU A 72 -2.58 4.51 11.97
N VAL A 73 -1.62 3.65 11.71
CA VAL A 73 -0.26 4.03 11.28
C VAL A 73 -0.10 3.60 9.83
N MET A 74 0.31 4.52 8.97
CA MET A 74 0.53 4.27 7.55
C MET A 74 1.69 5.11 7.03
N THR A 75 2.26 4.70 5.91
CA THR A 75 3.19 5.51 5.12
C THR A 75 2.42 6.54 4.29
N ASP A 76 3.09 7.26 3.36
CA ASP A 76 2.43 8.30 2.55
C ASP A 76 1.19 7.74 1.84
N PRO A 77 -0.01 8.29 2.11
CA PRO A 77 -1.24 7.89 1.43
C PRO A 77 -1.17 8.01 -0.09
N ALA A 78 -0.34 8.92 -0.63
CA ALA A 78 -0.18 9.11 -2.06
C ALA A 78 0.61 7.98 -2.75
N SER A 79 1.23 7.08 -1.99
CA SER A 79 1.89 5.90 -2.55
C SER A 79 0.90 5.04 -3.35
N PRO A 80 1.24 4.64 -4.58
CA PRO A 80 0.37 3.79 -5.41
C PRO A 80 -0.11 2.52 -4.71
N ASP A 81 0.73 1.98 -3.84
CA ASP A 81 0.47 0.74 -3.11
C ASP A 81 -0.68 0.89 -2.10
N MET A 82 -0.92 2.10 -1.60
CA MET A 82 -1.95 2.40 -0.61
C MET A 82 -3.33 2.67 -1.22
N HIS A 83 -3.42 2.90 -2.53
CA HIS A 83 -4.66 3.34 -3.18
C HIS A 83 -5.86 2.42 -2.90
N ALA A 84 -5.69 1.10 -3.06
CA ALA A 84 -6.77 0.14 -2.83
C ALA A 84 -7.22 0.12 -1.38
N ALA A 85 -6.27 0.13 -0.42
CA ALA A 85 -6.58 0.15 1.01
C ALA A 85 -7.30 1.46 1.40
N ILE A 86 -6.83 2.61 0.92
CA ILE A 86 -7.44 3.91 1.18
C ILE A 86 -8.87 3.97 0.63
N GLN A 87 -9.06 3.54 -0.63
CA GLN A 87 -10.39 3.50 -1.23
C GLN A 87 -11.35 2.62 -0.42
N LYS A 88 -10.89 1.46 0.05
CA LYS A 88 -11.73 0.54 0.84
C LYS A 88 -12.02 1.08 2.24
N LEU A 89 -11.03 1.58 2.96
CA LEU A 89 -11.17 1.99 4.35
C LEU A 89 -11.85 3.35 4.51
N PHE A 90 -11.55 4.29 3.62
CA PHE A 90 -12.03 5.67 3.75
C PHE A 90 -13.10 6.05 2.73
N ASN A 91 -13.21 5.31 1.62
CA ASN A 91 -14.01 5.66 0.45
C ASN A 91 -13.61 7.05 -0.11
N MET A 92 -12.33 7.31 -0.15
CA MET A 92 -11.71 8.56 -0.58
C MET A 92 -10.57 8.30 -1.54
N THR A 93 -10.18 9.31 -2.32
CA THR A 93 -8.90 9.27 -3.03
C THR A 93 -7.75 9.53 -2.05
N PRO A 94 -6.51 9.13 -2.39
CA PRO A 94 -5.33 9.45 -1.56
C PRO A 94 -5.14 10.95 -1.30
N VAL A 95 -5.45 11.79 -2.28
CA VAL A 95 -5.35 13.26 -2.17
C VAL A 95 -6.41 13.79 -1.20
N ASP A 96 -7.65 13.31 -1.32
CA ASP A 96 -8.73 13.70 -0.42
C ASP A 96 -8.44 13.27 1.01
N LEU A 97 -7.92 12.05 1.20
CA LEU A 97 -7.53 11.57 2.52
C LEU A 97 -6.44 12.47 3.14
N LYS A 98 -5.39 12.79 2.39
CA LYS A 98 -4.30 13.67 2.87
C LYS A 98 -4.83 15.01 3.35
N THR A 99 -5.82 15.56 2.64
CA THR A 99 -6.50 16.81 3.02
C THR A 99 -7.42 16.63 4.23
N ALA A 100 -8.03 15.45 4.40
CA ALA A 100 -8.96 15.16 5.50
C ALA A 100 -8.26 14.81 6.82
N ILE A 101 -7.02 14.32 6.81
CA ILE A 101 -6.29 13.88 8.01
C ILE A 101 -6.27 14.91 9.13
N PRO A 102 -6.00 16.22 8.91
CA PRO A 102 -6.03 17.22 9.98
C PRO A 102 -7.38 17.27 10.70
N LYS A 103 -8.48 17.20 9.95
CA LYS A 103 -9.84 17.18 10.51
C LYS A 103 -10.15 15.87 11.25
N ILE A 104 -9.73 14.73 10.71
CA ILE A 104 -9.88 13.42 11.37
C ILE A 104 -9.12 13.40 12.71
N ASN A 105 -7.97 14.05 12.75
CA ASN A 105 -7.08 14.13 13.91
C ASN A 105 -7.39 15.30 14.86
N GLU A 106 -8.44 16.08 14.62
CA GLU A 106 -8.72 17.33 15.34
C GLU A 106 -8.78 17.16 16.87
N THR A 107 -9.42 16.09 17.36
CA THR A 107 -9.57 15.84 18.80
C THR A 107 -8.52 14.87 19.36
N ARG A 108 -7.92 14.04 18.53
CA ARG A 108 -6.87 13.06 18.88
C ARG A 108 -6.23 12.49 17.62
N THR A 109 -5.05 11.93 17.74
CA THR A 109 -4.38 11.26 16.64
C THR A 109 -5.08 9.94 16.30
N VAL A 110 -5.90 9.95 15.24
CA VAL A 110 -6.54 8.76 14.66
C VAL A 110 -5.64 8.17 13.57
N ILE A 111 -5.02 9.02 12.74
CA ILE A 111 -4.14 8.64 11.65
C ILE A 111 -2.76 9.22 11.90
N ARG A 112 -1.74 8.38 11.92
CA ARG A 112 -0.34 8.76 12.02
C ARG A 112 0.41 8.37 10.76
N ILE A 113 0.99 9.35 10.08
CA ILE A 113 1.87 9.15 8.93
C ILE A 113 3.30 8.96 9.44
N VAL A 114 4.01 8.02 8.85
CA VAL A 114 5.43 7.73 9.09
C VAL A 114 6.19 7.63 7.78
N ASP A 115 7.50 7.75 7.84
CA ASP A 115 8.34 7.90 6.63
C ASP A 115 8.72 6.54 6.01
N SER A 116 8.62 5.45 6.76
CA SER A 116 9.04 4.13 6.30
C SER A 116 8.24 2.98 6.93
N ASP A 117 8.25 1.81 6.28
CA ASP A 117 7.69 0.58 6.83
C ASP A 117 8.38 0.16 8.14
N VAL A 118 9.67 0.44 8.28
CA VAL A 118 10.41 0.18 9.53
C VAL A 118 9.86 1.02 10.68
N ASP A 119 9.59 2.31 10.44
CA ASP A 119 9.01 3.21 11.45
C ASP A 119 7.56 2.84 11.74
N LEU A 120 6.81 2.39 10.72
CA LEU A 120 5.47 1.88 10.88
C LEU A 120 5.45 0.67 11.83
N LEU A 121 6.25 -0.34 11.55
CA LEU A 121 6.30 -1.56 12.34
C LEU A 121 6.76 -1.29 13.79
N ARG A 122 7.77 -0.41 13.96
CA ARG A 122 8.22 0.03 15.28
C ARG A 122 7.10 0.74 16.05
N THR A 123 6.39 1.65 15.40
CA THR A 123 5.30 2.42 16.02
C THR A 123 4.14 1.52 16.42
N VAL A 124 3.73 0.60 15.54
CA VAL A 124 2.64 -0.35 15.80
C VAL A 124 3.03 -1.32 16.92
N GLY A 125 4.26 -1.85 16.88
CA GLY A 125 4.75 -2.78 17.91
C GLY A 125 4.80 -2.16 19.30
N ALA A 126 5.13 -0.86 19.39
CA ALA A 126 5.28 -0.13 20.66
C ALA A 126 3.99 0.51 21.17
N THR A 127 2.93 0.64 20.36
CA THR A 127 1.72 1.39 20.72
C THR A 127 0.52 0.45 20.87
N PRO A 128 0.03 0.20 22.10
CA PRO A 128 -1.17 -0.61 22.32
C PRO A 128 -2.38 -0.04 21.60
N GLY A 129 -3.07 -0.87 20.80
CA GLY A 129 -4.24 -0.47 20.03
C GLY A 129 -3.94 0.17 18.68
N ALA A 130 -2.66 0.39 18.33
CA ALA A 130 -2.27 0.83 17.00
C ALA A 130 -2.43 -0.28 15.97
N VAL A 131 -2.84 0.12 14.78
CA VAL A 131 -2.96 -0.72 13.58
C VAL A 131 -2.07 -0.16 12.50
N GLY A 132 -1.35 -1.02 11.81
CA GLY A 132 -0.56 -0.65 10.64
C GLY A 132 -1.17 -1.20 9.36
N ILE A 133 -1.00 -0.48 8.28
CA ILE A 133 -1.25 -0.96 6.92
C ILE A 133 0.10 -1.00 6.22
N VAL A 134 0.56 -2.20 5.88
CA VAL A 134 1.92 -2.44 5.39
C VAL A 134 1.95 -3.55 4.35
N ASP A 135 2.97 -3.54 3.49
CA ASP A 135 3.25 -4.67 2.60
C ASP A 135 3.57 -5.92 3.41
N VAL A 136 2.95 -7.06 3.06
CA VAL A 136 3.17 -8.36 3.72
C VAL A 136 4.66 -8.71 3.83
N TYR A 137 5.45 -8.37 2.81
CA TYR A 137 6.88 -8.68 2.77
C TYR A 137 7.76 -7.81 3.68
N ALA A 138 7.23 -6.70 4.21
CA ALA A 138 7.94 -5.85 5.16
C ALA A 138 7.77 -6.30 6.62
N ILE A 139 6.84 -7.23 6.91
CA ILE A 139 6.45 -7.64 8.26
C ILE A 139 7.62 -8.31 9.00
N ASN A 140 7.77 -7.97 10.28
CA ASN A 140 8.75 -8.55 11.18
C ASN A 140 8.09 -9.07 12.48
N SER A 141 8.88 -9.62 13.40
CA SER A 141 8.41 -10.26 14.63
C SER A 141 7.81 -9.29 15.67
N SER A 142 7.91 -7.98 15.50
CA SER A 142 7.32 -6.99 16.43
C SER A 142 5.81 -6.85 16.28
N VAL A 143 5.26 -7.31 15.15
CA VAL A 143 3.85 -7.23 14.82
C VAL A 143 3.30 -8.59 14.38
N LYS A 144 1.98 -8.71 14.40
CA LYS A 144 1.25 -9.83 13.82
C LYS A 144 0.22 -9.35 12.81
N VAL A 145 -0.04 -10.14 11.78
CA VAL A 145 -1.14 -9.92 10.84
C VAL A 145 -2.45 -10.28 11.52
N ILE A 146 -3.44 -9.41 11.43
CA ILE A 146 -4.81 -9.72 11.85
C ILE A 146 -5.67 -10.00 10.62
N ARG A 147 -6.69 -10.83 10.80
CA ARG A 147 -7.68 -11.10 9.75
C ARG A 147 -8.59 -9.90 9.56
N VAL A 148 -9.08 -9.74 8.34
CA VAL A 148 -10.16 -8.81 8.02
C VAL A 148 -11.31 -9.63 7.44
N ASP A 149 -12.47 -9.61 8.09
CA ASP A 149 -13.61 -10.47 7.79
C ASP A 149 -13.21 -11.97 7.73
N GLY A 150 -12.39 -12.42 8.68
CA GLY A 150 -11.87 -13.79 8.78
C GLY A 150 -10.79 -14.16 7.78
N LYS A 151 -10.32 -13.24 6.92
CA LYS A 151 -9.39 -13.51 5.81
C LYS A 151 -8.02 -12.88 6.04
N LEU A 152 -6.98 -13.57 5.58
CA LEU A 152 -5.60 -13.10 5.53
C LEU A 152 -5.28 -12.48 4.14
N PRO A 153 -4.20 -11.72 3.99
CA PRO A 153 -3.86 -10.99 2.75
C PRO A 153 -3.79 -11.84 1.47
N PHE A 154 -3.45 -13.13 1.59
CA PHE A 154 -3.36 -14.03 0.44
C PHE A 154 -4.66 -14.80 0.14
N ASP A 155 -5.65 -14.71 1.03
CA ASP A 155 -6.90 -15.42 0.86
C ASP A 155 -7.74 -14.84 -0.29
N VAL A 156 -8.53 -15.71 -0.95
CA VAL A 156 -9.45 -15.28 -2.00
C VAL A 156 -10.53 -14.37 -1.39
N GLY A 157 -10.69 -13.19 -1.99
CA GLY A 157 -11.67 -12.20 -1.54
C GLY A 157 -11.23 -11.41 -0.29
N TYR A 158 -9.93 -11.35 0.00
CA TYR A 158 -9.40 -10.40 0.99
C TYR A 158 -9.72 -8.95 0.60
N ALA A 159 -10.29 -8.20 1.52
CA ALA A 159 -10.92 -6.91 1.21
C ALA A 159 -9.93 -5.81 0.79
N LEU A 160 -8.68 -5.84 1.27
CA LEU A 160 -7.66 -4.80 1.03
C LEU A 160 -6.64 -5.19 -0.04
N LYS A 161 -6.91 -6.22 -0.80
CA LYS A 161 -6.05 -6.62 -1.92
C LYS A 161 -6.06 -5.56 -3.01
N GLY A 162 -4.89 -5.12 -3.45
CA GLY A 162 -4.73 -4.29 -4.64
C GLY A 162 -5.16 -5.06 -5.90
N ASN A 163 -5.74 -4.34 -6.84
CA ASN A 163 -6.05 -4.88 -8.17
C ASN A 163 -4.82 -4.84 -9.05
#